data_594ec265b6324c9008194bc4744932d8
#
_entry.id   594ec265b6324c9008194bc4744932d8
#
_cell.length_a   1.000
_cell.length_b   1.000
_cell.length_c   1.000
_cell.angle_alpha   90.00
_cell.angle_beta   90.00
_cell.angle_gamma   90.00
#
_symmetry.space_group_name_H-M   'P 1'
#
loop_
_entity.id
_entity.type
_entity.pdbx_description
1 polymer ?
#
loop_
_entity_poly.entity_id
_entity_poly.type
_entity_poly.pdbx_seq_one_letter_code
_entity_poly.pdbx_strand_id
1 'polypeptide(L)'
;FSQLFDVLNNEPNSHVHKLAIYDFNGKSKIKFDENNSTISGFHGSDVHPYSNNHMTEEEVDVIKLSDFLKEHNLEQVDLVKIDIEGAEYAVIDSLSDSDILKSDRYLIEYHSSDIKNTKRIVERFKLLGYNISNLEDPNFDKILGFFFANKK
;
A
#
# COMPACT_ATOMS: atom_id res chain seq x y z
N PHE A 1 -9.79 -5.33 -12.65
CA PHE A 1 -10.33 -3.99 -12.34
C PHE A 1 -11.84 -3.90 -12.59
N SER A 2 -12.33 -4.36 -13.77
CA SER A 2 -13.75 -4.25 -14.15
C SER A 2 -14.70 -4.86 -13.10
N GLN A 3 -14.43 -6.06 -12.62
CA GLN A 3 -15.26 -6.74 -11.60
C GLN A 3 -15.31 -5.94 -10.28
N LEU A 4 -14.19 -5.43 -9.80
CA LEU A 4 -14.15 -4.60 -8.59
C LEU A 4 -14.89 -3.28 -8.80
N PHE A 5 -14.72 -2.66 -9.96
CA PHE A 5 -15.43 -1.43 -10.33
C PHE A 5 -16.94 -1.63 -10.35
N ASP A 6 -17.41 -2.73 -10.98
CA ASP A 6 -18.84 -3.04 -11.08
C ASP A 6 -19.47 -3.29 -9.70
N VAL A 7 -18.76 -3.91 -8.79
CA VAL A 7 -19.24 -4.18 -7.42
C VAL A 7 -19.25 -2.90 -6.58
N LEU A 8 -18.14 -2.18 -6.52
CA LEU A 8 -17.98 -1.06 -5.59
C LEU A 8 -18.61 0.25 -6.10
N ASN A 9 -18.73 0.44 -7.42
CA ASN A 9 -19.33 1.65 -7.98
C ASN A 9 -20.83 1.76 -7.71
N ASN A 10 -21.47 0.65 -7.32
CA ASN A 10 -22.89 0.62 -6.92
C ASN A 10 -23.08 0.82 -5.40
N GLU A 11 -22.00 0.83 -4.61
CA GLU A 11 -22.07 1.05 -3.18
C GLU A 11 -22.12 2.56 -2.88
N PRO A 12 -23.08 3.04 -2.09
CA PRO A 12 -23.17 4.45 -1.73
C PRO A 12 -21.90 4.87 -0.98
N ASN A 13 -21.35 6.01 -1.38
CA ASN A 13 -20.12 6.61 -0.83
C ASN A 13 -18.83 5.82 -1.13
N SER A 14 -18.84 4.97 -2.15
CA SER A 14 -17.65 4.32 -2.67
C SER A 14 -17.15 4.99 -3.95
N HIS A 15 -15.84 5.24 -4.03
CA HIS A 15 -15.18 5.82 -5.19
C HIS A 15 -14.02 4.93 -5.61
N VAL A 16 -14.08 4.39 -6.83
CA VAL A 16 -13.06 3.48 -7.36
C VAL A 16 -12.25 4.21 -8.42
N HIS A 17 -10.94 4.23 -8.25
CA HIS A 17 -10.02 4.86 -9.18
C HIS A 17 -9.15 3.81 -9.87
N LYS A 18 -9.05 3.86 -11.19
CA LYS A 18 -8.12 3.03 -11.97
C LYS A 18 -6.72 3.66 -11.93
N LEU A 19 -6.10 3.63 -10.76
CA LEU A 19 -4.80 4.22 -10.47
C LEU A 19 -3.96 3.25 -9.65
N ALA A 20 -2.66 3.31 -9.82
CA ALA A 20 -1.71 2.70 -8.90
C ALA A 20 -1.12 3.78 -7.98
N ILE A 21 -1.01 3.48 -6.69
CA ILE A 21 -0.31 4.33 -5.74
C ILE A 21 1.14 3.88 -5.64
N TYR A 22 2.08 4.81 -5.85
CA TYR A 22 3.52 4.54 -5.72
C TYR A 22 4.28 5.80 -5.29
N ASP A 23 5.61 5.83 -5.46
CA ASP A 23 6.49 6.92 -5.03
C ASP A 23 6.74 8.00 -6.09
N PHE A 24 6.07 7.90 -7.26
CA PHE A 24 6.16 8.88 -8.35
C PHE A 24 4.80 9.09 -9.04
N ASN A 25 4.68 10.15 -9.83
CA ASN A 25 3.54 10.39 -10.71
C ASN A 25 3.90 10.07 -12.14
N GLY A 26 2.99 9.43 -12.89
CA GLY A 26 3.21 9.12 -14.31
C GLY A 26 2.55 7.82 -14.73
N LYS A 27 3.28 7.01 -15.49
CA LYS A 27 2.82 5.71 -15.97
C LYS A 27 3.82 4.62 -15.61
N SER A 28 3.32 3.43 -15.36
CA SER A 28 4.13 2.23 -15.12
C SER A 28 3.43 0.99 -15.66
N LYS A 29 4.10 -0.14 -15.58
CA LYS A 29 3.52 -1.44 -15.89
C LYS A 29 3.35 -2.24 -14.61
N ILE A 30 2.17 -2.82 -14.45
CA ILE A 30 1.89 -3.81 -13.44
C ILE A 30 1.95 -5.19 -14.09
N LYS A 31 2.60 -6.13 -13.42
CA LYS A 31 2.58 -7.55 -13.76
C LYS A 31 1.56 -8.24 -12.87
N PHE A 32 0.76 -9.09 -13.45
CA PHE A 32 -0.18 -9.93 -12.73
C PHE A 32 -0.32 -11.31 -13.41
N ASP A 33 -0.66 -12.31 -12.60
CA ASP A 33 -0.99 -13.64 -13.10
C ASP A 33 -2.51 -13.71 -13.34
N GLU A 34 -2.92 -13.97 -14.58
CA GLU A 34 -4.33 -14.07 -14.96
C GLU A 34 -5.07 -15.19 -14.22
N ASN A 35 -4.36 -16.23 -13.79
CA ASN A 35 -4.93 -17.37 -13.07
C ASN A 35 -4.88 -17.21 -11.56
N ASN A 36 -4.12 -16.24 -11.04
CA ASN A 36 -3.97 -15.99 -9.62
C ASN A 36 -3.88 -14.49 -9.34
N SER A 37 -5.03 -13.87 -9.10
CA SER A 37 -5.16 -12.43 -8.87
C SER A 37 -4.47 -11.90 -7.60
N THR A 38 -3.97 -12.78 -6.74
CA THR A 38 -3.20 -12.40 -5.54
C THR A 38 -1.74 -12.13 -5.84
N ILE A 39 -1.26 -12.47 -7.05
CA ILE A 39 0.12 -12.23 -7.48
C ILE A 39 0.12 -11.05 -8.43
N SER A 40 0.35 -9.86 -7.90
CA SER A 40 0.52 -8.64 -8.69
C SER A 40 1.62 -7.78 -8.09
N GLY A 41 2.31 -7.00 -8.93
CA GLY A 41 3.36 -6.12 -8.45
C GLY A 41 3.89 -5.20 -9.55
N PHE A 42 4.59 -4.13 -9.15
CA PHE A 42 5.26 -3.26 -10.09
C PHE A 42 6.41 -3.96 -10.80
N HIS A 43 6.66 -3.59 -12.06
CA HIS A 43 7.82 -4.05 -12.80
C HIS A 43 9.10 -3.65 -12.05
N GLY A 44 9.87 -4.64 -11.59
CA GLY A 44 11.10 -4.42 -10.80
C GLY A 44 10.93 -4.51 -9.28
N SER A 45 9.71 -4.65 -8.74
CA SER A 45 9.53 -5.13 -7.38
C SER A 45 9.95 -6.61 -7.33
N ASP A 46 10.49 -7.06 -6.18
CA ASP A 46 10.79 -8.48 -5.93
C ASP A 46 9.47 -9.27 -5.82
N VAL A 47 8.75 -9.38 -6.95
CA VAL A 47 7.54 -10.18 -7.05
C VAL A 47 7.90 -11.63 -6.76
N HIS A 48 7.12 -12.25 -5.91
CA HIS A 48 7.27 -13.63 -5.43
C HIS A 48 7.89 -14.60 -6.44
N PRO A 49 8.85 -15.44 -6.01
CA PRO A 49 9.59 -16.37 -6.87
C PRO A 49 8.73 -17.50 -7.48
N TYR A 50 7.42 -17.49 -7.28
CA TYR A 50 6.48 -18.51 -7.76
C TYR A 50 5.76 -18.14 -9.06
N SER A 51 6.14 -17.04 -9.73
CA SER A 51 5.53 -16.65 -11.01
C SER A 51 6.07 -17.49 -12.16
N ASN A 52 5.39 -18.57 -12.46
CA ASN A 52 5.64 -19.38 -13.68
C ASN A 52 4.78 -18.83 -14.83
N ASN A 53 5.44 -18.39 -15.92
CA ASN A 53 5.03 -18.41 -17.34
C ASN A 53 3.70 -17.78 -17.80
N HIS A 54 2.85 -17.19 -16.96
CA HIS A 54 1.58 -16.58 -17.37
C HIS A 54 1.40 -15.14 -16.86
N MET A 55 2.51 -14.39 -16.77
CA MET A 55 2.45 -12.99 -16.33
C MET A 55 2.03 -12.10 -17.50
N THR A 56 0.92 -11.41 -17.32
CA THR A 56 0.47 -10.34 -18.22
C THR A 56 0.94 -9.00 -17.67
N GLU A 57 1.27 -8.07 -18.57
CA GLU A 57 1.61 -6.68 -18.20
C GLU A 57 0.50 -5.74 -18.66
N GLU A 58 0.07 -4.85 -17.79
CA GLU A 58 -0.85 -3.76 -18.12
C GLU A 58 -0.21 -2.41 -17.75
N GLU A 59 -0.32 -1.42 -18.66
CA GLU A 59 0.07 -0.05 -18.36
C GLU A 59 -1.00 0.62 -17.48
N VAL A 60 -0.57 1.25 -16.40
CA VAL A 60 -1.42 1.95 -15.45
C VAL A 60 -0.91 3.35 -15.17
N ASP A 61 -1.83 4.27 -14.92
CA ASP A 61 -1.50 5.56 -14.36
C ASP A 61 -1.09 5.42 -12.90
N VAL A 62 -0.04 6.13 -12.51
CA VAL A 62 0.57 6.10 -11.18
C VAL A 62 0.51 7.48 -10.55
N ILE A 63 0.14 7.53 -9.29
CA ILE A 63 0.13 8.77 -8.50
C ILE A 63 0.72 8.53 -7.11
N LYS A 64 1.38 9.54 -6.55
CA LYS A 64 1.77 9.54 -5.15
C LYS A 64 0.55 9.66 -4.25
N LEU A 65 0.55 8.96 -3.12
CA LEU A 65 -0.55 9.06 -2.15
C LEU A 65 -0.74 10.51 -1.66
N SER A 66 0.33 11.27 -1.44
CA SER A 66 0.27 12.68 -1.07
C SER A 66 -0.47 13.55 -2.10
N ASP A 67 -0.23 13.31 -3.40
CA ASP A 67 -0.87 14.05 -4.46
C ASP A 67 -2.32 13.63 -4.64
N PHE A 68 -2.61 12.33 -4.51
CA PHE A 68 -3.99 11.82 -4.50
C PHE A 68 -4.83 12.47 -3.38
N LEU A 69 -4.31 12.51 -2.15
CA LEU A 69 -4.98 13.15 -1.02
C LEU A 69 -5.26 14.63 -1.31
N LYS A 70 -4.28 15.33 -1.91
CA LYS A 70 -4.41 16.74 -2.26
C LYS A 70 -5.43 16.98 -3.38
N GLU A 71 -5.39 16.20 -4.47
CA GLU A 71 -6.32 16.33 -5.60
C GLU A 71 -7.77 16.11 -5.18
N HIS A 72 -7.99 15.21 -4.21
CA HIS A 72 -9.32 14.91 -3.67
C HIS A 72 -9.70 15.75 -2.44
N ASN A 73 -8.88 16.75 -2.06
CA ASN A 73 -9.09 17.61 -0.88
C ASN A 73 -9.28 16.82 0.43
N LEU A 74 -8.57 15.71 0.58
CA LEU A 74 -8.63 14.85 1.76
C LEU A 74 -7.62 15.36 2.80
N GLU A 75 -8.08 16.25 3.67
CA GLU A 75 -7.26 16.82 4.76
C GLU A 75 -7.18 15.89 5.96
N GLN A 76 -8.17 15.01 6.14
CA GLN A 76 -8.21 14.01 7.19
C GLN A 76 -8.82 12.72 6.66
N VAL A 77 -8.25 11.58 7.07
CA VAL A 77 -8.66 10.23 6.70
C VAL A 77 -8.79 9.38 7.96
N ASP A 78 -9.90 8.70 8.14
CA ASP A 78 -10.12 7.86 9.33
C ASP A 78 -9.22 6.61 9.32
N LEU A 79 -9.01 6.01 8.16
CA LEU A 79 -8.22 4.79 7.99
C LEU A 79 -7.61 4.72 6.59
N VAL A 80 -6.33 4.43 6.53
CA VAL A 80 -5.64 4.02 5.30
C VAL A 80 -5.27 2.56 5.41
N LYS A 81 -5.80 1.71 4.51
CA LYS A 81 -5.30 0.34 4.31
C LYS A 81 -4.28 0.35 3.18
N ILE A 82 -3.11 -0.24 3.44
CA ILE A 82 -2.04 -0.45 2.44
C ILE A 82 -1.79 -1.96 2.34
N ASP A 83 -1.98 -2.49 1.14
CA ASP A 83 -1.86 -3.91 0.81
C ASP A 83 -1.58 -3.94 -0.71
N ILE A 84 -0.31 -3.77 -1.08
CA ILE A 84 0.15 -3.47 -2.44
C ILE A 84 1.38 -4.28 -2.85
N GLU A 85 1.51 -5.47 -2.25
CA GLU A 85 2.41 -6.54 -2.69
C GLU A 85 3.88 -6.09 -2.90
N GLY A 86 4.48 -5.49 -1.86
CA GLY A 86 5.89 -5.10 -1.82
C GLY A 86 6.19 -3.63 -2.17
N ALA A 87 5.18 -2.82 -2.53
CA ALA A 87 5.34 -1.40 -2.78
C ALA A 87 5.13 -0.52 -1.53
N GLU A 88 4.77 -1.11 -0.38
CA GLU A 88 4.40 -0.42 0.86
C GLU A 88 5.49 0.55 1.33
N TYR A 89 6.75 0.11 1.28
CA TYR A 89 7.88 0.91 1.75
C TYR A 89 8.12 2.14 0.88
N ALA A 90 8.07 1.97 -0.45
CA ALA A 90 8.23 3.07 -1.39
C ALA A 90 7.13 4.12 -1.22
N VAL A 91 5.88 3.68 -1.05
CA VAL A 91 4.75 4.57 -0.80
C VAL A 91 4.93 5.33 0.51
N ILE A 92 5.21 4.63 1.62
CA ILE A 92 5.36 5.26 2.94
C ILE A 92 6.58 6.20 2.97
N ASP A 93 7.69 5.84 2.34
CA ASP A 93 8.89 6.67 2.27
C ASP A 93 8.67 7.93 1.42
N SER A 94 7.76 7.89 0.45
CA SER A 94 7.40 9.07 -0.35
C SER A 94 6.52 10.08 0.38
N LEU A 95 5.90 9.70 1.50
CA LEU A 95 5.06 10.58 2.30
C LEU A 95 5.93 11.47 3.22
N SER A 96 5.55 12.73 3.35
CA SER A 96 6.03 13.57 4.44
C SER A 96 5.40 13.14 5.78
N ASP A 97 5.99 13.55 6.89
CA ASP A 97 5.41 13.30 8.21
C ASP A 97 4.03 13.97 8.35
N SER A 98 3.84 15.15 7.74
CA SER A 98 2.54 15.81 7.71
C SER A 98 1.49 15.05 6.89
N ASP A 99 1.88 14.33 5.82
CA ASP A 99 0.95 13.50 5.05
C ASP A 99 0.55 12.26 5.85
N ILE A 100 1.50 11.61 6.53
CA ILE A 100 1.20 10.49 7.43
C ILE A 100 0.23 10.93 8.53
N LEU A 101 0.43 12.13 9.08
CA LEU A 101 -0.43 12.68 10.15
C LEU A 101 -1.84 13.05 9.69
N LYS A 102 -2.16 13.03 8.39
CA LYS A 102 -3.53 13.21 7.90
C LYS A 102 -4.44 12.02 8.21
N SER A 103 -3.90 10.84 8.48
CA SER A 103 -4.73 9.68 8.85
C SER A 103 -4.65 9.39 10.34
N ASP A 104 -5.80 9.02 10.92
CA ASP A 104 -5.87 8.60 12.31
C ASP A 104 -5.42 7.15 12.50
N ARG A 105 -5.60 6.33 11.49
CA ARG A 105 -5.31 4.89 11.55
C ARG A 105 -4.72 4.38 10.26
N TYR A 106 -3.84 3.40 10.40
CA TYR A 106 -3.28 2.62 9.29
C TYR A 106 -3.40 1.13 9.56
N LEU A 107 -3.78 0.38 8.54
CA LEU A 107 -3.64 -1.07 8.47
C LEU A 107 -2.70 -1.36 7.31
N ILE A 108 -1.52 -1.85 7.61
CA ILE A 108 -0.47 -2.07 6.62
C ILE A 108 -0.10 -3.55 6.61
N GLU A 109 -0.31 -4.20 5.47
CA GLU A 109 0.34 -5.46 5.15
C GLU A 109 1.76 -5.15 4.68
N TYR A 110 2.76 -5.81 5.23
CA TYR A 110 4.13 -5.59 4.83
C TYR A 110 4.73 -6.84 4.21
N HIS A 111 5.38 -6.63 3.07
CA HIS A 111 6.15 -7.63 2.33
C HIS A 111 7.60 -7.15 2.29
N SER A 112 8.49 -7.77 3.02
CA SER A 112 9.85 -7.28 3.15
C SER A 112 10.87 -8.35 2.81
N SER A 113 11.78 -8.01 1.92
CA SER A 113 13.02 -8.77 1.74
C SER A 113 14.01 -8.53 2.88
N ASP A 114 13.84 -7.44 3.65
CA ASP A 114 14.68 -7.08 4.81
C ASP A 114 13.82 -6.58 5.99
N ILE A 115 13.82 -7.33 7.08
CA ILE A 115 13.15 -7.02 8.36
C ILE A 115 13.48 -5.60 8.87
N LYS A 116 14.68 -5.08 8.58
CA LYS A 116 15.07 -3.72 8.97
C LYS A 116 14.16 -2.64 8.37
N ASN A 117 13.63 -2.86 7.16
CA ASN A 117 12.71 -1.93 6.53
C ASN A 117 11.41 -1.82 7.33
N THR A 118 10.82 -2.94 7.72
CA THR A 118 9.61 -2.96 8.55
C THR A 118 9.84 -2.25 9.88
N LYS A 119 10.93 -2.59 10.59
CA LYS A 119 11.27 -1.97 11.88
C LYS A 119 11.47 -0.46 11.76
N ARG A 120 12.12 0.01 10.69
CA ARG A 120 12.31 1.45 10.42
C ARG A 120 10.99 2.19 10.23
N ILE A 121 10.06 1.63 9.46
CA ILE A 121 8.73 2.23 9.24
C ILE A 121 7.94 2.24 10.53
N VAL A 122 7.91 1.15 11.27
CA VAL A 122 7.25 1.05 12.57
C VAL A 122 7.77 2.11 13.54
N GLU A 123 9.08 2.30 13.62
CA GLU A 123 9.67 3.34 14.47
C GLU A 123 9.28 4.76 14.01
N ARG A 124 9.22 5.02 12.70
CA ARG A 124 8.74 6.29 12.18
C ARG A 124 7.31 6.59 12.63
N PHE A 125 6.40 5.62 12.54
CA PHE A 125 5.03 5.78 13.03
C PHE A 125 4.96 6.01 14.54
N LYS A 126 5.77 5.31 15.34
CA LYS A 126 5.85 5.52 16.80
C LYS A 126 6.33 6.94 17.12
N LEU A 127 7.36 7.44 16.42
CA LEU A 127 7.86 8.81 16.60
C LEU A 127 6.80 9.87 16.26
N LEU A 128 5.92 9.56 15.31
CA LEU A 128 4.77 10.41 14.95
C LEU A 128 3.58 10.28 15.91
N GLY A 129 3.70 9.49 16.98
CA GLY A 129 2.69 9.39 18.04
C GLY A 129 1.68 8.28 17.85
N TYR A 130 1.89 7.35 16.91
CA TYR A 130 1.00 6.20 16.75
C TYR A 130 1.33 5.09 17.75
N ASN A 131 0.27 4.47 18.28
CA ASN A 131 0.38 3.17 18.92
C ASN A 131 0.41 2.08 17.86
N ILE A 132 1.39 1.21 17.92
CA ILE A 132 1.55 0.11 16.96
C ILE A 132 1.18 -1.20 17.61
N SER A 133 0.39 -1.99 16.90
CA SER A 133 0.08 -3.37 17.29
C SER A 133 0.26 -4.33 16.11
N ASN A 134 0.88 -5.46 16.40
CA ASN A 134 0.96 -6.63 15.54
C ASN A 134 0.74 -7.85 16.42
N LEU A 135 -0.40 -8.52 16.25
CA LEU A 135 -0.80 -9.62 17.12
C LEU A 135 -0.06 -10.92 16.79
N GLU A 136 0.37 -11.08 15.55
CA GLU A 136 1.01 -12.31 15.07
C GLU A 136 2.54 -12.27 15.18
N ASP A 137 3.12 -11.08 15.16
CA ASP A 137 4.56 -10.84 15.20
C ASP A 137 4.89 -9.53 15.94
N PRO A 138 4.76 -9.50 17.27
CA PRO A 138 4.97 -8.27 18.06
C PRO A 138 6.36 -7.65 17.94
N ASN A 139 7.35 -8.45 17.56
CA ASN A 139 8.75 -8.02 17.41
C ASN A 139 9.11 -7.62 15.97
N PHE A 140 8.22 -7.85 15.01
CA PHE A 140 8.47 -7.63 13.59
C PHE A 140 9.69 -8.41 13.08
N ASP A 141 9.74 -9.70 13.40
CA ASP A 141 10.84 -10.60 13.00
C ASP A 141 10.50 -11.42 11.75
N LYS A 142 9.25 -11.33 11.26
CA LYS A 142 8.82 -11.94 10.00
C LYS A 142 9.00 -10.98 8.82
N ILE A 143 9.12 -11.56 7.64
CA ILE A 143 9.22 -10.80 6.38
C ILE A 143 7.86 -10.45 5.78
N LEU A 144 6.79 -11.09 6.26
CA LEU A 144 5.40 -10.89 5.85
C LEU A 144 4.54 -10.80 7.09
N GLY A 145 3.63 -9.85 7.12
CA GLY A 145 2.66 -9.70 8.19
C GLY A 145 1.88 -8.39 8.10
N PHE A 146 1.11 -8.12 9.15
CA PHE A 146 0.30 -6.92 9.25
C PHE A 146 0.67 -6.13 10.49
N PHE A 147 0.59 -4.82 10.41
CA PHE A 147 0.52 -4.00 11.61
C PHE A 147 -0.60 -2.97 11.52
N PHE A 148 -1.12 -2.64 12.67
CA PHE A 148 -2.09 -1.59 12.86
C PHE A 148 -1.45 -0.44 13.61
N ALA A 149 -1.58 0.76 13.06
CA ALA A 149 -1.13 2.01 13.68
C ALA A 149 -2.35 2.89 13.98
N ASN A 150 -2.47 3.40 15.21
CA ASN A 150 -3.58 4.21 15.65
C ASN A 150 -3.06 5.40 16.46
N LYS A 151 -3.46 6.62 16.11
CA LYS A 151 -3.14 7.81 16.91
C LYS A 151 -3.61 7.66 18.35
N LYS A 152 -2.86 8.21 19.26
CA LYS A 152 -3.20 8.31 20.68
C LYS A 152 -4.35 9.27 20.92
#